data_390d0cae9edf3e36d18efec83e7c1b8c
#
_entry.id   390d0cae9edf3e36d18efec83e7c1b8c
#
_cell.length_a   1.000
_cell.length_b   1.000
_cell.length_c   1.000
_cell.angle_alpha   90.00
_cell.angle_beta   90.00
_cell.angle_gamma   90.00
#
_symmetry.space_group_name_H-M   'P 1'
#
loop_
_entity.id
_entity.type
_entity.pdbx_description
1 polymer ?
#
loop_
_entity_poly.entity_id
_entity_poly.type
_entity_poly.pdbx_seq_one_letter_code
_entity_poly.pdbx_strand_id
1 'polypeptide(L)'
;EKSFTFNNIKQGNRNPLLYDGSGSDGLKTGRTRAAGYGLTASVSKAGRRLVMVLNGMKSSGERKREARKLIEWGFREFENYKIFEKGDIVTDIDVWLGKDKRLSAFIKEETKLTIRRMDSEKVKTTVHYEEPLAAPIKQGQIVGTLKIQVPNQTLREYPLFAKHSIEKMGFWGRIVAAFN
;
A
#
# COMPACT_ATOMS: atom_id res chain seq x y z
N GLU A 1 -26.86 2.98 7.40
CA GLU A 1 -28.19 3.60 7.56
C GLU A 1 -28.23 4.52 8.78
N LYS A 2 -28.95 5.65 8.68
CA LYS A 2 -29.10 6.63 9.79
C LYS A 2 -30.10 6.18 10.85
N SER A 3 -31.05 5.34 10.48
CA SER A 3 -32.01 4.74 11.40
C SER A 3 -32.54 3.42 10.87
N PHE A 4 -33.07 2.59 11.73
CA PHE A 4 -33.80 1.39 11.37
C PHE A 4 -35.03 1.22 12.28
N THR A 5 -36.04 0.49 11.82
CA THR A 5 -37.23 0.20 12.58
C THR A 5 -37.30 -1.30 12.83
N PHE A 6 -37.43 -1.70 14.07
CA PHE A 6 -37.64 -3.07 14.48
C PHE A 6 -38.78 -3.13 15.48
N ASN A 7 -39.72 -4.06 15.26
CA ASN A 7 -40.91 -4.23 16.11
C ASN A 7 -41.66 -2.91 16.39
N ASN A 8 -41.90 -2.12 15.31
CA ASN A 8 -42.51 -0.78 15.33
C ASN A 8 -41.74 0.29 16.13
N ILE A 9 -40.53 0.00 16.61
CA ILE A 9 -39.69 0.97 17.32
C ILE A 9 -38.61 1.49 16.37
N LYS A 10 -38.67 2.78 16.04
CA LYS A 10 -37.65 3.46 15.26
C LYS A 10 -36.46 3.81 16.13
N GLN A 11 -35.27 3.36 15.74
CA GLN A 11 -34.01 3.63 16.42
C GLN A 11 -33.06 4.40 15.50
N GLY A 12 -32.48 5.50 16.02
CA GLY A 12 -31.42 6.25 15.34
C GLY A 12 -30.06 5.57 15.53
N ASN A 13 -29.23 5.62 14.49
CA ASN A 13 -27.85 5.20 14.60
C ASN A 13 -27.07 6.15 15.53
N ARG A 14 -26.32 5.58 16.47
CA ARG A 14 -25.57 6.35 17.48
C ARG A 14 -24.19 6.80 17.00
N ASN A 15 -23.80 6.47 15.78
CA ASN A 15 -22.55 6.96 15.19
C ASN A 15 -22.70 8.44 14.80
N PRO A 16 -22.01 9.37 15.49
CA PRO A 16 -22.20 10.80 15.25
C PRO A 16 -21.70 11.27 13.89
N LEU A 17 -20.77 10.54 13.26
CA LEU A 17 -20.19 10.88 11.97
C LEU A 17 -21.13 10.61 10.79
N LEU A 18 -22.21 9.85 10.98
CA LEU A 18 -23.24 9.66 9.94
C LEU A 18 -24.06 10.92 9.64
N TYR A 19 -24.00 11.90 10.56
CA TYR A 19 -24.86 13.10 10.51
C TYR A 19 -24.10 14.40 10.22
N ASP A 20 -22.78 14.34 10.07
CA ASP A 20 -21.93 15.54 9.95
C ASP A 20 -21.33 15.78 8.55
N GLY A 21 -21.75 14.97 7.56
CA GLY A 21 -21.26 15.11 6.19
C GLY A 21 -19.82 14.62 5.97
N SER A 22 -19.21 13.94 6.96
CA SER A 22 -17.83 13.45 6.87
C SER A 22 -17.63 12.33 5.85
N GLY A 23 -18.70 11.74 5.28
CA GLY A 23 -18.62 10.55 4.41
C GLY A 23 -18.56 9.24 5.18
N SER A 24 -18.96 9.25 6.46
CA SER A 24 -19.03 8.01 7.28
C SER A 24 -20.15 7.09 6.80
N ASP A 25 -19.83 5.79 6.69
CA ASP A 25 -20.77 4.72 6.29
C ASP A 25 -20.89 3.59 7.33
N GLY A 26 -20.20 3.69 8.43
CA GLY A 26 -20.21 2.71 9.53
C GLY A 26 -19.27 3.12 10.67
N LEU A 27 -19.08 2.29 11.70
CA LEU A 27 -19.50 0.89 11.81
C LEU A 27 -20.29 0.67 13.11
N LYS A 28 -19.65 0.86 14.29
CA LYS A 28 -20.23 0.49 15.57
C LYS A 28 -19.88 1.45 16.69
N THR A 29 -20.85 1.79 17.54
CA THR A 29 -20.62 2.48 18.80
C THR A 29 -20.68 1.49 19.97
N GLY A 30 -19.89 1.75 21.01
CA GLY A 30 -19.90 1.01 22.25
C GLY A 30 -19.92 1.93 23.45
N ARG A 31 -20.36 1.38 24.61
CA ARG A 31 -20.23 1.99 25.92
C ARG A 31 -20.25 0.92 26.99
N THR A 32 -19.27 0.96 27.90
CA THR A 32 -19.30 0.22 29.16
C THR A 32 -18.91 1.16 30.30
N ARG A 33 -19.16 0.76 31.54
CA ARG A 33 -18.72 1.56 32.71
C ARG A 33 -17.19 1.63 32.78
N ALA A 34 -16.50 0.53 32.48
CA ALA A 34 -15.05 0.44 32.57
C ALA A 34 -14.35 1.09 31.38
N ALA A 35 -14.85 0.87 30.13
CA ALA A 35 -14.18 1.32 28.92
C ALA A 35 -14.69 2.66 28.35
N GLY A 36 -15.68 3.29 29.02
CA GLY A 36 -16.26 4.57 28.58
C GLY A 36 -17.00 4.43 27.22
N TYR A 37 -17.05 5.53 26.49
CA TYR A 37 -17.67 5.58 25.15
C TYR A 37 -16.64 5.22 24.07
N GLY A 38 -17.01 4.29 23.19
CA GLY A 38 -16.19 3.84 22.06
C GLY A 38 -16.89 4.04 20.73
N LEU A 39 -16.07 4.08 19.66
CA LEU A 39 -16.52 4.15 18.27
C LEU A 39 -15.51 3.45 17.37
N THR A 40 -16.00 2.52 16.58
CA THR A 40 -15.32 2.10 15.35
C THR A 40 -16.05 2.78 14.19
N ALA A 41 -15.34 3.58 13.41
CA ALA A 41 -15.93 4.27 12.26
C ALA A 41 -15.15 4.01 10.99
N SER A 42 -15.88 3.99 9.88
CA SER A 42 -15.39 3.97 8.52
C SER A 42 -15.86 5.24 7.82
N VAL A 43 -14.93 5.91 7.16
CA VAL A 43 -15.18 7.16 6.41
C VAL A 43 -14.53 7.05 5.05
N SER A 44 -15.33 7.32 4.00
CA SER A 44 -14.85 7.34 2.61
C SER A 44 -14.93 8.76 2.05
N LYS A 45 -13.81 9.26 1.51
CA LYS A 45 -13.72 10.60 0.92
C LYS A 45 -12.71 10.59 -0.23
N ALA A 46 -13.12 11.10 -1.39
CA ALA A 46 -12.27 11.21 -2.59
C ALA A 46 -11.53 9.90 -2.94
N GLY A 47 -12.25 8.78 -2.96
CA GLY A 47 -11.69 7.45 -3.31
C GLY A 47 -10.80 6.82 -2.22
N ARG A 48 -10.61 7.48 -1.07
CA ARG A 48 -9.87 6.95 0.07
C ARG A 48 -10.82 6.55 1.19
N ARG A 49 -10.49 5.46 1.86
CA ARG A 49 -11.20 4.99 3.05
C ARG A 49 -10.27 5.00 4.25
N LEU A 50 -10.75 5.57 5.35
CA LEU A 50 -10.12 5.46 6.67
C LEU A 50 -11.03 4.69 7.61
N VAL A 51 -10.44 3.81 8.39
CA VAL A 51 -11.11 3.12 9.50
C VAL A 51 -10.40 3.55 10.78
N MET A 52 -11.18 3.94 11.78
CA MET A 52 -10.64 4.30 13.09
C MET A 52 -11.33 3.55 14.21
N VAL A 53 -10.61 3.38 15.31
CA VAL A 53 -11.13 2.84 16.57
C VAL A 53 -10.77 3.82 17.68
N LEU A 54 -11.80 4.23 18.44
CA LEU A 54 -11.66 5.07 19.63
C LEU A 54 -12.32 4.37 20.82
N ASN A 55 -11.67 4.44 21.98
CA ASN A 55 -12.19 3.97 23.25
C ASN A 55 -11.83 4.94 24.40
N GLY A 56 -12.49 4.81 25.53
CA GLY A 56 -12.12 5.56 26.72
C GLY A 56 -12.72 6.95 26.83
N MET A 57 -13.61 7.37 25.91
CA MET A 57 -14.21 8.71 25.99
C MET A 57 -15.18 8.82 27.16
N LYS A 58 -15.16 9.94 27.84
CA LYS A 58 -15.98 10.20 29.05
C LYS A 58 -17.45 10.45 28.70
N SER A 59 -17.74 10.92 27.50
CA SER A 59 -19.07 11.24 27.03
C SER A 59 -19.31 11.00 25.56
N SER A 60 -20.57 10.95 25.12
CA SER A 60 -20.94 10.90 23.73
C SER A 60 -20.49 12.14 22.91
N GLY A 61 -20.50 13.32 23.61
CA GLY A 61 -20.01 14.57 23.03
C GLY A 61 -18.51 14.54 22.79
N GLU A 62 -17.72 14.02 23.72
CA GLU A 62 -16.28 13.84 23.57
C GLU A 62 -15.97 12.84 22.45
N ARG A 63 -16.65 11.69 22.42
CA ARG A 63 -16.55 10.73 21.32
C ARG A 63 -16.76 11.38 19.95
N LYS A 64 -17.78 12.24 19.80
CA LYS A 64 -18.04 12.97 18.56
C LYS A 64 -16.88 13.90 18.19
N ARG A 65 -16.36 14.69 19.12
CA ARG A 65 -15.28 15.65 18.88
C ARG A 65 -13.98 14.93 18.49
N GLU A 66 -13.59 13.93 19.29
CA GLU A 66 -12.32 13.23 19.07
C GLU A 66 -12.37 12.37 17.79
N ALA A 67 -13.52 11.77 17.48
CA ALA A 67 -13.72 11.06 16.23
C ALA A 67 -13.53 11.97 15.01
N ARG A 68 -14.15 13.16 15.04
CA ARG A 68 -13.99 14.14 13.95
C ARG A 68 -12.53 14.59 13.80
N LYS A 69 -11.87 14.98 14.87
CA LYS A 69 -10.47 15.40 14.87
C LYS A 69 -9.56 14.31 14.28
N LEU A 70 -9.74 13.05 14.70
CA LEU A 70 -8.90 11.97 14.23
C LEU A 70 -9.10 11.66 12.74
N ILE A 71 -10.33 11.67 12.25
CA ILE A 71 -10.64 11.49 10.83
C ILE A 71 -10.08 12.64 9.99
N GLU A 72 -10.29 13.88 10.40
CA GLU A 72 -9.75 15.06 9.72
C GLU A 72 -8.23 15.03 9.70
N TRP A 73 -7.59 14.66 10.80
CA TRP A 73 -6.14 14.48 10.88
C TRP A 73 -5.67 13.41 9.89
N GLY A 74 -6.31 12.23 9.85
CA GLY A 74 -5.93 11.15 8.95
C GLY A 74 -6.02 11.52 7.47
N PHE A 75 -7.08 12.24 7.07
CA PHE A 75 -7.22 12.71 5.68
C PHE A 75 -6.26 13.86 5.34
N ARG A 76 -5.90 14.71 6.30
CA ARG A 76 -4.97 15.83 6.11
C ARG A 76 -3.52 15.36 6.04
N GLU A 77 -3.11 14.53 6.99
CA GLU A 77 -1.70 14.15 7.15
C GLU A 77 -1.24 13.04 6.21
N PHE A 78 -2.13 12.12 5.84
CA PHE A 78 -1.78 10.95 5.04
C PHE A 78 -2.38 11.02 3.64
N GLU A 79 -1.65 10.42 2.69
CA GLU A 79 -2.11 10.24 1.32
C GLU A 79 -1.66 8.89 0.77
N ASN A 80 -2.41 8.39 -0.23
CA ASN A 80 -2.05 7.18 -0.95
C ASN A 80 -1.22 7.57 -2.18
N TYR A 81 0.02 7.13 -2.21
CA TYR A 81 0.92 7.31 -3.35
C TYR A 81 1.02 6.02 -4.14
N LYS A 82 0.75 6.10 -5.42
CA LYS A 82 1.05 5.03 -6.36
C LYS A 82 2.51 5.17 -6.77
N ILE A 83 3.33 4.16 -6.48
CA ILE A 83 4.76 4.17 -6.79
C ILE A 83 4.99 3.54 -8.17
N PHE A 84 4.37 2.38 -8.42
CA PHE A 84 4.39 1.67 -9.70
C PHE A 84 3.01 1.14 -10.03
N GLU A 85 2.68 1.09 -11.32
CA GLU A 85 1.51 0.40 -11.84
C GLU A 85 1.83 -1.07 -12.14
N LYS A 86 0.80 -1.88 -12.24
CA LYS A 86 0.95 -3.27 -12.68
C LYS A 86 1.57 -3.32 -14.07
N GLY A 87 2.69 -4.01 -14.21
CA GLY A 87 3.40 -4.20 -15.47
C GLY A 87 4.46 -3.16 -15.78
N ASP A 88 4.64 -2.15 -14.90
CA ASP A 88 5.70 -1.16 -15.04
C ASP A 88 7.08 -1.82 -15.01
N ILE A 89 7.95 -1.34 -15.89
CA ILE A 89 9.38 -1.66 -15.87
C ILE A 89 10.00 -0.82 -14.75
N VAL A 90 10.65 -1.51 -13.80
CA VAL A 90 11.30 -0.87 -12.66
C VAL A 90 12.76 -0.55 -12.97
N THR A 91 13.45 -1.45 -13.66
CA THR A 91 14.86 -1.30 -14.04
C THR A 91 15.23 -2.26 -15.17
N ASP A 92 16.33 -1.97 -15.85
CA ASP A 92 17.01 -2.91 -16.72
C ASP A 92 18.23 -3.49 -16.00
N ILE A 93 18.42 -4.81 -16.12
CA ILE A 93 19.47 -5.58 -15.48
C ILE A 93 20.41 -6.13 -16.54
N ASP A 94 21.70 -6.01 -16.36
CA ASP A 94 22.69 -6.60 -17.25
C ASP A 94 22.75 -8.13 -17.09
N VAL A 95 22.76 -8.84 -18.21
CA VAL A 95 22.72 -10.31 -18.25
C VAL A 95 24.04 -10.88 -18.73
N TRP A 96 24.60 -11.76 -17.91
CA TRP A 96 25.83 -12.46 -18.21
C TRP A 96 25.57 -13.72 -19.04
N LEU A 97 26.35 -13.91 -20.11
CA LEU A 97 26.27 -15.04 -21.06
C LEU A 97 24.90 -15.22 -21.73
N GLY A 98 24.07 -14.16 -21.77
CA GLY A 98 22.81 -14.14 -22.50
C GLY A 98 22.97 -13.72 -23.97
N LYS A 99 22.07 -14.18 -24.85
CA LYS A 99 21.96 -13.67 -26.22
C LYS A 99 21.67 -12.17 -26.22
N ASP A 100 20.78 -11.74 -25.32
CA ASP A 100 20.53 -10.33 -25.04
C ASP A 100 21.34 -9.92 -23.80
N LYS A 101 21.97 -8.76 -23.88
CA LYS A 101 22.81 -8.22 -22.79
C LYS A 101 22.03 -7.55 -21.67
N ARG A 102 20.74 -7.25 -21.90
CA ARG A 102 19.88 -6.55 -20.94
C ARG A 102 18.52 -7.22 -20.82
N LEU A 103 17.99 -7.20 -19.60
CA LEU A 103 16.69 -7.71 -19.25
C LEU A 103 15.90 -6.63 -18.53
N SER A 104 14.74 -6.29 -19.05
CA SER A 104 13.80 -5.43 -18.31
C SER A 104 13.11 -6.22 -17.19
N ALA A 105 13.27 -5.74 -15.97
CA ALA A 105 12.62 -6.27 -14.79
C ALA A 105 11.36 -5.44 -14.47
N PHE A 106 10.22 -6.11 -14.28
CA PHE A 106 8.93 -5.48 -14.09
C PHE A 106 8.22 -5.96 -12.83
N ILE A 107 7.22 -5.19 -12.39
CA ILE A 107 6.38 -5.52 -11.24
C ILE A 107 5.02 -6.07 -11.70
N LYS A 108 4.51 -7.13 -11.05
CA LYS A 108 3.24 -7.77 -11.42
C LYS A 108 2.01 -7.12 -10.81
N GLU A 109 2.17 -6.35 -9.76
CA GLU A 109 1.07 -5.76 -9.01
C GLU A 109 1.28 -4.27 -8.81
N GLU A 110 0.17 -3.53 -8.70
CA GLU A 110 0.22 -2.11 -8.33
C GLU A 110 0.87 -1.94 -6.93
N THR A 111 1.82 -1.04 -6.83
CA THR A 111 2.48 -0.69 -5.58
C THR A 111 1.92 0.62 -5.05
N LYS A 112 1.06 0.54 -4.05
CA LYS A 112 0.44 1.67 -3.40
C LYS A 112 0.83 1.75 -1.93
N LEU A 113 1.25 2.92 -1.48
CA LEU A 113 1.66 3.18 -0.10
C LEU A 113 0.87 4.33 0.50
N THR A 114 0.39 4.14 1.73
CA THR A 114 -0.14 5.24 2.53
C THR A 114 1.02 5.89 3.29
N ILE A 115 1.32 7.13 2.98
CA ILE A 115 2.49 7.85 3.49
C ILE A 115 2.02 9.19 4.07
N ARG A 116 2.69 9.69 5.10
CA ARG A 116 2.52 11.07 5.54
C ARG A 116 2.97 12.01 4.42
N ARG A 117 2.20 13.05 4.12
CA ARG A 117 2.53 14.03 3.07
C ARG A 117 3.93 14.62 3.24
N MET A 118 4.32 14.93 4.47
CA MET A 118 5.65 15.46 4.80
C MET A 118 6.81 14.47 4.59
N ASP A 119 6.53 13.19 4.42
CA ASP A 119 7.53 12.13 4.24
C ASP A 119 7.58 11.60 2.80
N SER A 120 6.73 12.10 1.89
CA SER A 120 6.65 11.63 0.51
C SER A 120 7.97 11.75 -0.25
N GLU A 121 8.69 12.87 -0.07
CA GLU A 121 9.99 13.10 -0.71
C GLU A 121 11.15 12.30 -0.08
N LYS A 122 10.92 11.68 1.08
CA LYS A 122 11.91 10.87 1.78
C LYS A 122 11.81 9.38 1.48
N VAL A 123 10.88 8.99 0.61
CA VAL A 123 10.74 7.60 0.17
C VAL A 123 11.96 7.20 -0.64
N LYS A 124 12.60 6.11 -0.25
CA LYS A 124 13.74 5.54 -0.97
C LYS A 124 13.35 4.24 -1.62
N THR A 125 13.67 4.10 -2.89
CA THR A 125 13.52 2.87 -3.65
C THR A 125 14.89 2.33 -4.03
N THR A 126 15.12 1.05 -3.82
CA THR A 126 16.34 0.34 -4.23
C THR A 126 15.98 -0.99 -4.86
N VAL A 127 16.75 -1.39 -5.86
CA VAL A 127 16.62 -2.71 -6.50
C VAL A 127 17.78 -3.56 -6.07
N HIS A 128 17.48 -4.78 -5.63
CA HIS A 128 18.47 -5.80 -5.28
C HIS A 128 18.28 -7.00 -6.21
N TYR A 129 19.34 -7.45 -6.83
CA TYR A 129 19.40 -8.66 -7.65
C TYR A 129 20.78 -9.30 -7.53
N GLU A 130 20.90 -10.57 -7.94
CA GLU A 130 22.18 -11.27 -7.97
C GLU A 130 23.02 -10.75 -9.15
N GLU A 131 24.23 -10.31 -8.88
CA GLU A 131 25.21 -9.91 -9.89
C GLU A 131 26.36 -10.91 -9.97
N PRO A 132 26.66 -11.46 -11.17
CA PRO A 132 25.95 -11.25 -12.45
C PRO A 132 24.68 -12.07 -12.59
N LEU A 133 23.62 -11.49 -13.17
CA LEU A 133 22.41 -12.23 -13.54
C LEU A 133 22.68 -13.13 -14.75
N ALA A 134 22.82 -14.43 -14.54
CA ALA A 134 23.27 -15.37 -15.56
C ALA A 134 22.10 -15.93 -16.40
N ALA A 135 22.28 -15.97 -17.74
CA ALA A 135 21.37 -16.71 -18.61
C ALA A 135 21.55 -18.25 -18.46
N PRO A 136 20.50 -19.08 -18.70
CA PRO A 136 19.22 -18.71 -19.32
C PRO A 136 18.24 -18.17 -18.29
N ILE A 137 17.39 -17.22 -18.71
CA ILE A 137 16.32 -16.62 -17.90
C ILE A 137 14.99 -16.88 -18.60
N LYS A 138 13.98 -17.28 -17.86
CA LYS A 138 12.61 -17.49 -18.38
C LYS A 138 11.74 -16.26 -18.12
N GLN A 139 10.89 -15.92 -19.08
CA GLN A 139 9.87 -14.89 -18.88
C GLN A 139 9.05 -15.17 -17.60
N GLY A 140 8.85 -14.14 -16.77
CA GLY A 140 8.12 -14.25 -15.50
C GLY A 140 8.91 -14.90 -14.35
N GLN A 141 10.19 -15.25 -14.55
CA GLN A 141 11.10 -15.65 -13.48
C GLN A 141 11.37 -14.47 -12.56
N ILE A 142 11.50 -14.70 -11.26
CA ILE A 142 11.95 -13.68 -10.30
C ILE A 142 13.43 -13.43 -10.55
N VAL A 143 13.79 -12.16 -10.78
CA VAL A 143 15.16 -11.74 -11.13
C VAL A 143 15.71 -10.69 -10.16
N GLY A 144 14.91 -10.27 -9.18
CA GLY A 144 15.34 -9.31 -8.19
C GLY A 144 14.21 -8.94 -7.23
N THR A 145 14.50 -7.98 -6.37
CA THR A 145 13.57 -7.45 -5.37
C THR A 145 13.63 -5.94 -5.36
N LEU A 146 12.49 -5.29 -5.52
CA LEU A 146 12.32 -3.85 -5.25
C LEU A 146 12.09 -3.66 -3.76
N LYS A 147 12.92 -2.85 -3.13
CA LYS A 147 12.79 -2.44 -1.73
C LYS A 147 12.33 -0.98 -1.66
N ILE A 148 11.29 -0.73 -0.89
CA ILE A 148 10.75 0.61 -0.67
C ILE A 148 10.80 0.92 0.82
N GLN A 149 11.60 1.92 1.18
CA GLN A 149 11.74 2.41 2.54
C GLN A 149 11.03 3.75 2.71
N VAL A 150 10.05 3.77 3.61
CA VAL A 150 9.37 4.99 4.07
C VAL A 150 9.86 5.29 5.49
N PRO A 151 10.12 6.55 5.86
CA PRO A 151 10.51 6.90 7.23
C PRO A 151 9.51 6.39 8.27
N ASN A 152 10.03 5.80 9.34
CA ASN A 152 9.24 5.24 10.45
C ASN A 152 8.22 4.17 10.06
N GLN A 153 8.39 3.51 8.90
CA GLN A 153 7.60 2.36 8.49
C GLN A 153 8.51 1.16 8.23
N THR A 154 7.93 -0.04 8.32
CA THR A 154 8.62 -1.28 7.97
C THR A 154 8.99 -1.27 6.50
N LEU A 155 10.19 -1.72 6.17
CA LEU A 155 10.67 -1.94 4.81
C LEU A 155 9.67 -2.85 4.07
N ARG A 156 9.32 -2.45 2.85
CA ARG A 156 8.47 -3.26 1.97
C ARG A 156 9.27 -3.79 0.82
N GLU A 157 9.07 -5.05 0.52
CA GLU A 157 9.77 -5.77 -0.53
C GLU A 157 8.78 -6.34 -1.54
N TYR A 158 9.10 -6.17 -2.83
CA TYR A 158 8.27 -6.63 -3.95
C TYR A 158 9.15 -7.39 -4.94
N PRO A 159 8.77 -8.60 -5.35
CA PRO A 159 9.53 -9.36 -6.33
C PRO A 159 9.48 -8.69 -7.71
N LEU A 160 10.61 -8.67 -8.39
CA LEU A 160 10.74 -8.22 -9.78
C LEU A 160 10.84 -9.42 -10.71
N PHE A 161 10.18 -9.34 -11.85
CA PHE A 161 10.02 -10.43 -12.79
C PHE A 161 10.63 -10.10 -14.15
N ALA A 162 11.22 -11.13 -14.81
CA ALA A 162 11.73 -11.03 -16.15
C ALA A 162 10.62 -10.73 -17.18
N LYS A 163 10.78 -9.66 -17.97
CA LYS A 163 9.79 -9.24 -18.98
C LYS A 163 9.72 -10.19 -20.17
N HIS A 164 10.86 -10.78 -20.53
CA HIS A 164 11.00 -11.75 -21.61
C HIS A 164 12.03 -12.83 -21.25
N SER A 165 12.08 -13.89 -22.04
CA SER A 165 13.09 -14.93 -21.84
C SER A 165 14.40 -14.52 -22.52
N ILE A 166 15.53 -14.88 -21.90
CA ILE A 166 16.86 -14.73 -22.49
C ILE A 166 17.54 -16.09 -22.54
N GLU A 167 17.88 -16.52 -23.73
CA GLU A 167 18.62 -17.76 -23.95
C GLU A 167 20.12 -17.56 -23.68
N LYS A 168 20.78 -18.63 -23.31
CA LYS A 168 22.24 -18.63 -23.14
C LYS A 168 22.94 -18.51 -24.50
N MET A 169 24.04 -17.75 -24.57
CA MET A 169 24.91 -17.69 -25.73
C MET A 169 25.44 -19.08 -26.10
N GLY A 170 25.58 -19.32 -27.40
CA GLY A 170 26.26 -20.51 -27.90
C GLY A 170 27.75 -20.55 -27.49
N PHE A 171 28.39 -21.70 -27.74
CA PHE A 171 29.78 -21.95 -27.33
C PHE A 171 30.77 -20.86 -27.79
N TRP A 172 30.72 -20.46 -29.03
CA TRP A 172 31.61 -19.41 -29.62
C TRP A 172 31.34 -18.02 -29.00
N GLY A 173 30.08 -17.67 -28.75
CA GLY A 173 29.74 -16.38 -28.10
C GLY A 173 30.29 -16.29 -26.70
N ARG A 174 30.33 -17.38 -25.94
CA ARG A 174 30.88 -17.44 -24.59
C ARG A 174 32.38 -17.24 -24.53
N ILE A 175 33.12 -17.78 -25.53
CA ILE A 175 34.57 -17.58 -25.63
C ILE A 175 34.89 -16.10 -25.90
N VAL A 176 34.19 -15.45 -26.81
CA VAL A 176 34.39 -14.02 -27.12
C VAL A 176 34.03 -13.15 -25.90
N ALA A 177 32.97 -13.48 -25.17
CA ALA A 177 32.54 -12.73 -23.97
C ALA A 177 33.48 -12.89 -22.76
N ALA A 178 34.34 -13.91 -22.75
CA ALA A 178 35.34 -14.12 -21.68
C ALA A 178 36.63 -13.29 -21.89
N PHE A 179 36.81 -12.70 -23.06
CA PHE A 179 37.99 -11.90 -23.43
C PHE A 179 37.69 -10.39 -23.57
N ASN A 180 36.41 -9.97 -23.33
CA ASN A 180 35.99 -8.57 -23.27
C ASN A 180 35.49 -8.23 -21.88
#